data_edd7db1d92f60e3a888d73197ebd218d
#
_entry.id   edd7db1d92f60e3a888d73197ebd218d
#
_cell.length_a   1.000
_cell.length_b   1.000
_cell.length_c   1.000
_cell.angle_alpha   90.00
_cell.angle_beta   90.00
_cell.angle_gamma   90.00
#
_symmetry.space_group_name_H-M   'P 1'
#
loop_
_entity.id
_entity.type
_entity.pdbx_description
1 polymer ?
#
loop_
_entity_poly.entity_id
_entity_poly.type
_entity_poly.pdbx_seq_one_letter_code
_entity_poly.pdbx_strand_id
1 'polypeptide(L)'
;MAGEILTHKELTADVDVSCDVCIVGSGAGGAVLAAGLVERGLSVVMLEEGGHHTNKDFDLQESTAFPMLYQDRGTRTTADLAITILQGRSVGGSTTVNWTTCYRTPERILENWRKVHGIEGLGAEDLRPHFEAVEKRLNIHPWPEALINNNNGALKRGCEALDYETGIIRRNTKGCANSGYCGMGCPVNGKQAMHVTYIPDAVGAGLTVYANCRAQRFETQGDRVTAVHAVVMEDARNRETGVKVTIRPKVAVSSAGAINGPALLLRSGLDHSGRVGKRTFLHPVVVVGEYAEPINAFYGAPQSVASHQFIDRGASKLGYFI
;
A
#
# COMPACT_ATOMS: atom_id res chain seq x y z
N MET A 1 -13.31 -15.07 -19.04
CA MET A 1 -13.72 -13.74 -19.54
C MET A 1 -12.76 -12.74 -18.96
N ALA A 2 -12.43 -11.64 -19.66
CA ALA A 2 -11.64 -10.57 -19.07
C ALA A 2 -12.44 -9.93 -17.92
N GLY A 3 -11.74 -9.54 -16.87
CA GLY A 3 -12.34 -8.80 -15.76
C GLY A 3 -12.50 -7.32 -16.10
N GLU A 4 -12.94 -6.54 -15.13
CA GLU A 4 -13.23 -5.11 -15.31
C GLU A 4 -13.01 -4.33 -14.01
N ILE A 5 -12.88 -3.00 -14.14
CA ILE A 5 -12.89 -2.07 -13.00
C ILE A 5 -14.13 -1.19 -13.16
N LEU A 6 -15.07 -1.33 -12.24
CA LEU A 6 -16.30 -0.56 -12.19
C LEU A 6 -16.17 0.52 -11.10
N THR A 7 -16.56 1.74 -11.43
CA THR A 7 -16.55 2.89 -10.51
C THR A 7 -17.98 3.30 -10.12
N HIS A 8 -18.12 4.30 -9.28
CA HIS A 8 -19.44 4.87 -8.94
C HIS A 8 -20.26 5.34 -10.15
N LYS A 9 -19.61 5.51 -11.32
CA LYS A 9 -20.29 5.93 -12.56
C LYS A 9 -21.04 4.77 -13.20
N GLU A 10 -20.51 3.57 -13.10
CA GLU A 10 -21.11 2.35 -13.61
C GLU A 10 -22.00 1.66 -12.55
N LEU A 11 -21.67 1.82 -11.27
CA LEU A 11 -22.41 1.23 -10.13
C LEU A 11 -23.61 2.13 -9.75
N THR A 12 -24.65 2.11 -10.56
CA THR A 12 -25.84 2.99 -10.42
C THR A 12 -27.06 2.29 -9.79
N ALA A 13 -26.99 0.97 -9.57
CA ALA A 13 -28.02 0.17 -8.95
C ALA A 13 -27.40 -0.84 -7.97
N ASP A 14 -28.21 -1.34 -7.05
CA ASP A 14 -27.77 -2.35 -6.08
C ASP A 14 -27.20 -3.60 -6.78
N VAL A 15 -26.11 -4.13 -6.22
CA VAL A 15 -25.39 -5.30 -6.73
C VAL A 15 -25.45 -6.42 -5.70
N ASP A 16 -25.81 -7.64 -6.13
CA ASP A 16 -25.72 -8.86 -5.32
C ASP A 16 -25.08 -9.96 -6.20
N VAL A 17 -23.84 -10.34 -5.90
CA VAL A 17 -23.07 -11.29 -6.70
C VAL A 17 -22.35 -12.31 -5.82
N SER A 18 -22.15 -13.52 -6.37
CA SER A 18 -21.38 -14.58 -5.73
C SER A 18 -20.01 -14.74 -6.40
N CYS A 19 -19.00 -15.12 -5.61
CA CYS A 19 -17.66 -15.41 -6.10
C CYS A 19 -16.95 -16.45 -5.21
N ASP A 20 -15.79 -16.94 -5.65
CA ASP A 20 -14.96 -17.79 -4.80
C ASP A 20 -14.29 -16.96 -3.70
N VAL A 21 -13.72 -15.81 -4.06
CA VAL A 21 -13.00 -14.97 -3.09
C VAL A 21 -13.39 -13.50 -3.25
N CYS A 22 -13.77 -12.86 -2.14
CA CYS A 22 -13.93 -11.42 -2.04
C CYS A 22 -12.75 -10.81 -1.29
N ILE A 23 -12.05 -9.88 -1.91
CA ILE A 23 -10.90 -9.18 -1.32
C ILE A 23 -11.31 -7.74 -1.02
N VAL A 24 -11.18 -7.31 0.24
CA VAL A 24 -11.43 -5.92 0.65
C VAL A 24 -10.10 -5.18 0.73
N GLY A 25 -9.90 -4.25 -0.18
CA GLY A 25 -8.70 -3.43 -0.33
C GLY A 25 -7.80 -3.86 -1.49
N SER A 26 -7.45 -2.91 -2.35
CA SER A 26 -6.65 -3.09 -3.57
C SER A 26 -5.17 -2.75 -3.40
N GLY A 27 -4.71 -2.56 -2.17
CA GLY A 27 -3.31 -2.27 -1.85
C GLY A 27 -2.37 -3.44 -2.16
N ALA A 28 -1.12 -3.34 -1.68
CA ALA A 28 -0.06 -4.31 -1.98
C ALA A 28 -0.48 -5.78 -1.72
N GLY A 29 -1.07 -6.06 -0.54
CA GLY A 29 -1.49 -7.42 -0.19
C GLY A 29 -2.64 -7.93 -1.07
N GLY A 30 -3.71 -7.11 -1.21
CA GLY A 30 -4.90 -7.50 -1.97
C GLY A 30 -4.62 -7.71 -3.46
N ALA A 31 -3.83 -6.82 -4.07
CA ALA A 31 -3.51 -6.89 -5.49
C ALA A 31 -2.67 -8.12 -5.86
N VAL A 32 -1.64 -8.42 -5.06
CA VAL A 32 -0.79 -9.61 -5.28
C VAL A 32 -1.59 -10.90 -5.09
N LEU A 33 -2.41 -10.94 -4.04
CA LEU A 33 -3.28 -12.10 -3.78
C LEU A 33 -4.28 -12.30 -4.92
N ALA A 34 -4.96 -11.22 -5.37
CA ALA A 34 -5.93 -11.30 -6.46
C ALA A 34 -5.31 -11.87 -7.73
N ALA A 35 -4.13 -11.37 -8.13
CA ALA A 35 -3.43 -11.87 -9.31
C ALA A 35 -3.17 -13.38 -9.21
N GLY A 36 -2.62 -13.85 -8.08
CA GLY A 36 -2.34 -15.27 -7.90
C GLY A 36 -3.60 -16.15 -7.85
N LEU A 37 -4.75 -15.63 -7.41
CA LEU A 37 -5.99 -16.38 -7.34
C LEU A 37 -6.67 -16.48 -8.71
N VAL A 38 -6.76 -15.38 -9.48
CA VAL A 38 -7.37 -15.41 -10.83
C VAL A 38 -6.54 -16.22 -11.81
N GLU A 39 -5.19 -16.22 -11.70
CA GLU A 39 -4.31 -17.10 -12.47
C GLU A 39 -4.58 -18.59 -12.21
N ARG A 40 -5.11 -18.94 -11.05
CA ARG A 40 -5.53 -20.31 -10.70
C ARG A 40 -6.99 -20.62 -11.06
N GLY A 41 -7.66 -19.71 -11.78
CA GLY A 41 -9.02 -19.90 -12.28
C GLY A 41 -10.12 -19.65 -11.25
N LEU A 42 -9.82 -19.04 -10.11
CA LEU A 42 -10.83 -18.65 -9.12
C LEU A 42 -11.56 -17.38 -9.56
N SER A 43 -12.86 -17.31 -9.31
CA SER A 43 -13.64 -16.09 -9.45
C SER A 43 -13.36 -15.15 -8.28
N VAL A 44 -12.78 -13.98 -8.59
CA VAL A 44 -12.35 -13.01 -7.55
C VAL A 44 -13.05 -11.68 -7.77
N VAL A 45 -13.63 -11.14 -6.70
CA VAL A 45 -14.17 -9.79 -6.62
C VAL A 45 -13.33 -8.98 -5.62
N MET A 46 -12.93 -7.79 -6.01
CA MET A 46 -12.19 -6.87 -5.17
C MET A 46 -13.01 -5.60 -4.90
N LEU A 47 -13.08 -5.17 -3.64
CA LEU A 47 -13.70 -3.93 -3.20
C LEU A 47 -12.62 -2.91 -2.84
N GLU A 48 -12.67 -1.71 -3.41
CA GLU A 48 -11.78 -0.60 -3.08
C GLU A 48 -12.58 0.65 -2.74
N GLU A 49 -12.32 1.25 -1.59
CA GLU A 49 -13.02 2.47 -1.14
C GLU A 49 -12.70 3.69 -2.00
N GLY A 50 -11.47 3.78 -2.49
CA GLY A 50 -11.01 4.89 -3.33
C GLY A 50 -11.36 4.73 -4.80
N GLY A 51 -11.16 5.81 -5.55
CA GLY A 51 -11.41 5.86 -7.00
C GLY A 51 -10.36 5.13 -7.82
N HIS A 52 -10.70 4.84 -9.06
CA HIS A 52 -9.74 4.36 -10.06
C HIS A 52 -9.14 5.55 -10.80
N HIS A 53 -7.93 5.93 -10.41
CA HIS A 53 -7.16 7.01 -11.01
C HIS A 53 -6.01 6.46 -11.85
N THR A 54 -5.75 7.12 -12.96
CA THR A 54 -4.72 6.76 -13.92
C THR A 54 -3.65 7.86 -14.02
N ASN A 55 -2.61 7.63 -14.78
CA ASN A 55 -1.58 8.63 -15.03
C ASN A 55 -2.12 9.96 -15.61
N LYS A 56 -3.30 9.95 -16.23
CA LYS A 56 -3.95 11.16 -16.80
C LYS A 56 -4.56 12.07 -15.73
N ASP A 57 -4.81 11.51 -14.55
CA ASP A 57 -5.46 12.20 -13.43
C ASP A 57 -4.44 12.85 -12.49
N PHE A 58 -3.15 12.55 -12.65
CA PHE A 58 -2.08 13.02 -11.75
C PHE A 58 -1.42 14.30 -12.30
N ASP A 59 -1.72 15.41 -11.68
CA ASP A 59 -1.24 16.75 -12.07
C ASP A 59 -0.06 17.26 -11.22
N LEU A 60 0.39 16.45 -10.25
CA LEU A 60 1.47 16.78 -9.30
C LEU A 60 1.16 17.97 -8.37
N GLN A 61 -0.13 18.31 -8.22
CA GLN A 61 -0.56 19.35 -7.30
C GLN A 61 -1.08 18.73 -5.99
N GLU A 62 -0.60 19.21 -4.86
CA GLU A 62 -1.06 18.73 -3.54
C GLU A 62 -2.56 18.97 -3.33
N SER A 63 -3.05 20.14 -3.79
CA SER A 63 -4.46 20.51 -3.69
C SER A 63 -5.41 19.54 -4.41
N THR A 64 -4.93 18.84 -5.43
CA THR A 64 -5.67 17.81 -6.17
C THR A 64 -5.39 16.42 -5.58
N ALA A 65 -4.12 16.11 -5.35
CA ALA A 65 -3.70 14.77 -4.96
C ALA A 65 -4.18 14.37 -3.55
N PHE A 66 -4.10 15.25 -2.56
CA PHE A 66 -4.52 14.91 -1.21
C PHE A 66 -6.01 14.59 -1.11
N PRO A 67 -6.94 15.40 -1.62
CA PRO A 67 -8.36 15.05 -1.63
C PRO A 67 -8.68 13.78 -2.42
N MET A 68 -7.96 13.52 -3.50
CA MET A 68 -8.25 12.44 -4.44
C MET A 68 -7.65 11.10 -4.00
N LEU A 69 -6.42 11.08 -3.48
CA LEU A 69 -5.63 9.87 -3.31
C LEU A 69 -5.44 9.45 -1.85
N TYR A 70 -5.73 10.31 -0.90
CA TYR A 70 -5.46 10.04 0.51
C TYR A 70 -6.73 9.88 1.33
N GLN A 71 -6.66 8.98 2.31
CA GLN A 71 -7.72 8.80 3.31
C GLN A 71 -7.90 10.11 4.09
N ASP A 72 -9.18 10.48 4.31
CA ASP A 72 -9.56 11.71 4.99
C ASP A 72 -8.85 12.96 4.42
N ARG A 73 -8.57 12.94 3.11
CA ARG A 73 -7.89 14.04 2.39
C ARG A 73 -6.51 14.37 2.94
N GLY A 74 -5.80 13.38 3.50
CA GLY A 74 -4.48 13.56 4.12
C GLY A 74 -4.51 14.18 5.52
N THR A 75 -5.70 14.35 6.12
CA THR A 75 -5.85 14.97 7.45
C THR A 75 -6.00 13.95 8.59
N ARG A 76 -5.89 12.65 8.30
CA ARG A 76 -5.94 11.61 9.34
C ARG A 76 -4.76 11.74 10.28
N THR A 77 -5.02 11.72 11.59
CA THR A 77 -3.99 11.82 12.63
C THR A 77 -4.21 10.78 13.72
N THR A 78 -3.23 10.66 14.63
CA THR A 78 -3.43 10.04 15.94
C THR A 78 -4.41 10.87 16.78
N ALA A 79 -5.02 10.26 17.80
CA ALA A 79 -6.02 10.94 18.64
C ALA A 79 -5.47 12.18 19.40
N ASP A 80 -4.18 12.19 19.69
CA ASP A 80 -3.45 13.29 20.30
C ASP A 80 -2.93 14.33 19.27
N LEU A 81 -3.23 14.13 17.98
CA LEU A 81 -2.81 14.96 16.85
C LEU A 81 -1.28 15.00 16.62
N ALA A 82 -0.51 14.16 17.31
CA ALA A 82 0.95 14.19 17.24
C ALA A 82 1.52 13.66 15.92
N ILE A 83 0.83 12.71 15.28
CA ILE A 83 1.32 12.07 14.06
C ILE A 83 0.24 12.11 12.97
N THR A 84 0.58 12.68 11.82
CA THR A 84 -0.24 12.59 10.61
C THR A 84 -0.05 11.23 9.95
N ILE A 85 -1.16 10.56 9.62
CA ILE A 85 -1.17 9.22 9.02
C ILE A 85 -1.52 9.34 7.54
N LEU A 86 -0.51 9.32 6.69
CA LEU A 86 -0.67 9.37 5.24
C LEU A 86 -0.98 7.97 4.70
N GLN A 87 -2.25 7.68 4.47
CA GLN A 87 -2.74 6.42 3.94
C GLN A 87 -3.39 6.65 2.57
N GLY A 88 -3.01 5.87 1.56
CA GLY A 88 -3.63 5.93 0.24
C GLY A 88 -5.07 5.40 0.25
N ARG A 89 -5.93 6.06 -0.54
CA ARG A 89 -7.32 5.72 -0.79
C ARG A 89 -7.59 5.83 -2.29
N SER A 90 -7.22 4.79 -3.01
CA SER A 90 -7.39 4.66 -4.46
C SER A 90 -7.17 3.21 -4.87
N VAL A 91 -7.57 2.83 -6.07
CA VAL A 91 -7.13 1.57 -6.67
C VAL A 91 -5.61 1.51 -6.67
N GLY A 92 -5.04 0.46 -6.06
CA GLY A 92 -3.61 0.35 -5.75
C GLY A 92 -3.24 0.73 -4.30
N GLY A 93 -4.18 1.27 -3.53
CA GLY A 93 -3.97 1.64 -2.12
C GLY A 93 -2.79 2.59 -1.92
N SER A 94 -2.08 2.46 -0.81
CA SER A 94 -0.91 3.30 -0.50
C SER A 94 0.27 3.12 -1.47
N THR A 95 0.29 2.10 -2.34
CA THR A 95 1.32 1.97 -3.36
C THR A 95 1.23 3.07 -4.42
N THR A 96 0.05 3.69 -4.58
CA THR A 96 -0.17 4.82 -5.48
C THR A 96 0.51 6.10 -4.99
N VAL A 97 0.67 6.26 -3.69
CA VAL A 97 1.19 7.48 -3.04
C VAL A 97 2.49 7.29 -2.26
N ASN A 98 3.05 6.08 -2.18
CA ASN A 98 4.31 5.82 -1.49
C ASN A 98 5.52 6.40 -2.25
N TRP A 99 6.69 6.41 -1.58
CA TRP A 99 7.92 6.98 -2.11
C TRP A 99 8.82 5.96 -2.83
N THR A 100 8.30 4.76 -3.14
CA THR A 100 8.98 3.69 -3.90
C THR A 100 10.19 3.05 -3.21
N THR A 101 10.39 3.27 -1.92
CA THR A 101 11.43 2.62 -1.15
C THR A 101 11.10 1.16 -0.90
N CYS A 102 12.01 0.25 -1.25
CA CYS A 102 11.80 -1.19 -1.19
C CYS A 102 12.90 -1.88 -0.41
N TYR A 103 12.52 -2.57 0.66
CA TYR A 103 13.40 -3.40 1.47
C TYR A 103 12.81 -4.79 1.66
N ARG A 104 13.67 -5.81 1.74
CA ARG A 104 13.28 -7.12 2.25
C ARG A 104 13.24 -7.07 3.77
N THR A 105 12.40 -7.88 4.39
CA THR A 105 12.43 -8.07 5.85
C THR A 105 13.80 -8.63 6.24
N PRO A 106 14.51 -8.02 7.21
CA PRO A 106 15.80 -8.52 7.66
C PRO A 106 15.70 -9.95 8.22
N GLU A 107 16.66 -10.80 7.91
CA GLU A 107 16.66 -12.23 8.32
C GLU A 107 16.52 -12.39 9.83
N ARG A 108 17.19 -11.55 10.62
CA ARG A 108 17.07 -11.57 12.08
C ARG A 108 15.65 -11.36 12.60
N ILE A 109 14.81 -10.61 11.85
CA ILE A 109 13.41 -10.39 12.19
C ILE A 109 12.59 -11.62 11.86
N LEU A 110 12.82 -12.26 10.72
CA LEU A 110 12.19 -13.53 10.35
C LEU A 110 12.54 -14.61 11.35
N GLU A 111 13.80 -14.69 11.77
CA GLU A 111 14.26 -15.60 12.79
C GLU A 111 13.61 -15.33 14.16
N ASN A 112 13.45 -14.05 14.54
CA ASN A 112 12.71 -13.67 15.75
C ASN A 112 11.24 -14.10 15.69
N TRP A 113 10.59 -13.96 14.53
CA TRP A 113 9.21 -14.44 14.35
C TRP A 113 9.13 -15.94 14.57
N ARG A 114 10.06 -16.70 14.02
CA ARG A 114 10.14 -18.14 14.22
C ARG A 114 10.38 -18.51 15.68
N LYS A 115 11.40 -17.93 16.33
CA LYS A 115 11.83 -18.31 17.70
C LYS A 115 10.87 -17.85 18.78
N VAL A 116 10.36 -16.62 18.68
CA VAL A 116 9.58 -15.99 19.75
C VAL A 116 8.07 -16.18 19.56
N HIS A 117 7.63 -16.17 18.30
CA HIS A 117 6.19 -16.23 17.97
C HIS A 117 5.76 -17.58 17.39
N GLY A 118 6.69 -18.52 17.19
CA GLY A 118 6.39 -19.86 16.65
C GLY A 118 5.86 -19.84 15.21
N ILE A 119 6.21 -18.81 14.43
CA ILE A 119 5.75 -18.69 13.04
C ILE A 119 6.65 -19.56 12.16
N GLU A 120 6.08 -20.60 11.56
CA GLU A 120 6.74 -21.48 10.62
C GLU A 120 6.43 -21.09 9.16
N GLY A 121 7.30 -21.51 8.21
CA GLY A 121 7.10 -21.28 6.77
C GLY A 121 7.31 -19.83 6.31
N LEU A 122 7.88 -18.96 7.15
CA LEU A 122 8.22 -17.56 6.83
C LEU A 122 9.70 -17.25 7.09
N GLY A 123 10.57 -18.27 6.98
CA GLY A 123 12.02 -18.06 7.04
C GLY A 123 12.57 -17.37 5.80
N ALA A 124 13.86 -16.98 5.84
CA ALA A 124 14.49 -16.28 4.72
C ALA A 124 14.46 -17.12 3.43
N GLU A 125 14.70 -18.42 3.52
CA GLU A 125 14.64 -19.34 2.38
C GLU A 125 13.22 -19.52 1.83
N ASP A 126 12.22 -19.60 2.73
CA ASP A 126 10.82 -19.74 2.34
C ASP A 126 10.33 -18.50 1.59
N LEU A 127 10.73 -17.31 2.03
CA LEU A 127 10.30 -16.03 1.45
C LEU A 127 11.12 -15.58 0.25
N ARG A 128 12.33 -16.12 0.03
CA ARG A 128 13.22 -15.73 -1.07
C ARG A 128 12.53 -15.78 -2.44
N PRO A 129 11.90 -16.89 -2.86
CA PRO A 129 11.25 -16.96 -4.18
C PRO A 129 10.11 -15.94 -4.32
N HIS A 130 9.41 -15.63 -3.23
CA HIS A 130 8.34 -14.63 -3.22
C HIS A 130 8.89 -13.21 -3.34
N PHE A 131 9.96 -12.89 -2.62
CA PHE A 131 10.64 -11.59 -2.78
C PHE A 131 11.15 -11.40 -4.21
N GLU A 132 11.81 -12.42 -4.78
CA GLU A 132 12.35 -12.35 -6.14
C GLU A 132 11.24 -12.19 -7.19
N ALA A 133 10.13 -12.89 -7.05
CA ALA A 133 8.98 -12.75 -7.94
C ALA A 133 8.40 -11.34 -7.89
N VAL A 134 8.21 -10.77 -6.69
CA VAL A 134 7.70 -9.41 -6.51
C VAL A 134 8.71 -8.37 -7.02
N GLU A 135 9.98 -8.53 -6.70
CA GLU A 135 11.05 -7.63 -7.17
C GLU A 135 11.11 -7.59 -8.70
N LYS A 136 11.03 -8.76 -9.34
CA LYS A 136 10.97 -8.87 -10.80
C LYS A 136 9.74 -8.17 -11.38
N ARG A 137 8.54 -8.44 -10.83
CA ARG A 137 7.29 -7.86 -11.36
C ARG A 137 7.24 -6.35 -11.17
N LEU A 138 7.71 -5.85 -10.05
CA LEU A 138 7.72 -4.42 -9.73
C LEU A 138 8.97 -3.69 -10.26
N ASN A 139 9.86 -4.38 -10.97
CA ASN A 139 11.12 -3.83 -11.46
C ASN A 139 11.92 -3.14 -10.34
N ILE A 140 12.09 -3.84 -9.20
CA ILE A 140 12.84 -3.30 -8.06
C ILE A 140 14.34 -3.42 -8.31
N HIS A 141 15.02 -2.29 -8.33
CA HIS A 141 16.47 -2.22 -8.58
C HIS A 141 17.12 -1.12 -7.73
N PRO A 142 18.44 -1.18 -7.48
CA PRO A 142 19.16 -0.09 -6.87
C PRO A 142 19.01 1.19 -7.70
N TRP A 143 18.81 2.33 -7.03
CA TRP A 143 18.76 3.61 -7.74
C TRP A 143 20.14 3.93 -8.33
N PRO A 144 20.25 4.39 -9.60
CA PRO A 144 21.53 4.73 -10.17
C PRO A 144 22.21 5.87 -9.41
N GLU A 145 23.46 5.69 -9.01
CA GLU A 145 24.21 6.71 -8.24
C GLU A 145 24.30 8.04 -8.96
N ALA A 146 24.49 8.01 -10.28
CA ALA A 146 24.52 9.23 -11.10
C ALA A 146 23.22 10.05 -11.09
N LEU A 147 22.13 9.48 -10.60
CA LEU A 147 20.82 10.13 -10.49
C LEU A 147 20.47 10.54 -9.05
N ILE A 148 21.41 10.42 -8.11
CA ILE A 148 21.23 10.93 -6.74
C ILE A 148 21.13 12.45 -6.81
N ASN A 149 20.01 13.00 -6.33
CA ASN A 149 19.82 14.45 -6.29
C ASN A 149 20.62 15.09 -5.17
N ASN A 150 20.73 16.42 -5.19
CA ASN A 150 21.54 17.18 -4.24
C ASN A 150 21.15 16.92 -2.77
N ASN A 151 19.86 16.74 -2.50
CA ASN A 151 19.34 16.47 -1.16
C ASN A 151 19.84 15.12 -0.62
N ASN A 152 19.64 14.04 -1.39
CA ASN A 152 20.16 12.71 -1.00
C ASN A 152 21.70 12.66 -1.00
N GLY A 153 22.35 13.40 -1.89
CA GLY A 153 23.81 13.55 -1.92
C GLY A 153 24.35 14.27 -0.68
N ALA A 154 23.62 15.25 -0.14
CA ALA A 154 23.99 15.90 1.11
C ALA A 154 23.94 14.93 2.29
N LEU A 155 22.86 14.11 2.38
CA LEU A 155 22.77 13.05 3.38
C LEU A 155 23.95 12.08 3.27
N LYS A 156 24.25 11.61 2.05
CA LYS A 156 25.37 10.69 1.81
C LYS A 156 26.69 11.26 2.33
N ARG A 157 27.04 12.48 1.92
CA ARG A 157 28.27 13.17 2.39
C ARG A 157 28.29 13.37 3.90
N GLY A 158 27.17 13.74 4.51
CA GLY A 158 27.08 13.92 5.96
C GLY A 158 27.31 12.62 6.72
N CYS A 159 26.72 11.52 6.27
CA CYS A 159 26.94 10.19 6.85
C CYS A 159 28.41 9.73 6.67
N GLU A 160 28.99 9.91 5.49
CA GLU A 160 30.38 9.57 5.21
C GLU A 160 31.36 10.38 6.10
N ALA A 161 31.09 11.67 6.32
CA ALA A 161 31.88 12.51 7.21
C ALA A 161 31.82 12.09 8.69
N LEU A 162 30.78 11.36 9.08
CA LEU A 162 30.58 10.81 10.41
C LEU A 162 30.96 9.33 10.50
N ASP A 163 31.52 8.76 9.45
CA ASP A 163 31.86 7.34 9.33
C ASP A 163 30.63 6.43 9.56
N TYR A 164 29.45 6.86 9.08
CA TYR A 164 28.23 6.08 9.10
C TYR A 164 28.08 5.28 7.82
N GLU A 165 27.60 4.05 7.97
CA GLU A 165 27.20 3.22 6.83
C GLU A 165 26.14 3.93 5.97
N THR A 166 26.33 3.92 4.65
CA THR A 166 25.35 4.41 3.69
C THR A 166 25.05 3.35 2.63
N GLY A 167 23.83 3.32 2.16
CA GLY A 167 23.40 2.41 1.10
C GLY A 167 22.48 3.09 0.09
N ILE A 168 22.52 2.56 -1.13
CA ILE A 168 21.61 2.99 -2.19
C ILE A 168 20.26 2.28 -1.98
N ILE A 169 19.19 3.06 -1.94
CA ILE A 169 17.82 2.55 -1.82
C ILE A 169 17.42 1.83 -3.13
N ARG A 170 16.83 0.65 -2.99
CA ARG A 170 16.17 -0.05 -4.09
C ARG A 170 14.78 0.52 -4.30
N ARG A 171 14.39 0.68 -5.57
CA ARG A 171 13.14 1.35 -5.92
C ARG A 171 12.36 0.57 -6.98
N ASN A 172 11.03 0.54 -6.84
CA ASN A 172 10.11 -0.06 -7.81
C ASN A 172 9.77 0.95 -8.92
N THR A 173 10.70 1.20 -9.81
CA THR A 173 10.54 2.19 -10.89
C THR A 173 10.92 1.62 -12.25
N LYS A 174 10.26 2.11 -13.31
CA LYS A 174 10.59 1.82 -14.72
C LYS A 174 10.31 3.08 -15.54
N GLY A 175 11.35 3.67 -16.14
CA GLY A 175 11.20 4.91 -16.92
C GLY A 175 10.80 6.12 -16.04
N CYS A 176 11.45 6.28 -14.89
CA CYS A 176 11.18 7.40 -13.98
C CYS A 176 11.59 8.72 -14.63
N ALA A 177 10.68 9.71 -14.65
CA ALA A 177 10.92 11.05 -15.18
C ALA A 177 11.62 12.00 -14.20
N ASN A 178 12.03 11.52 -13.02
CA ASN A 178 12.70 12.31 -11.98
C ASN A 178 11.92 13.53 -11.48
N SER A 179 10.59 13.48 -11.53
CA SER A 179 9.74 14.61 -11.10
C SER A 179 9.82 14.90 -9.60
N GLY A 180 10.18 13.92 -8.77
CA GLY A 180 10.25 14.09 -7.31
C GLY A 180 8.92 13.94 -6.55
N TYR A 181 7.79 13.93 -7.21
CA TYR A 181 6.45 13.99 -6.61
C TYR A 181 5.76 12.62 -6.48
N CYS A 182 6.47 11.59 -6.05
CA CYS A 182 5.93 10.22 -5.94
C CYS A 182 4.66 10.13 -5.08
N GLY A 183 4.53 10.97 -4.04
CA GLY A 183 3.36 11.03 -3.16
C GLY A 183 2.08 11.53 -3.81
N MET A 184 2.15 12.10 -5.00
CA MET A 184 1.00 12.70 -5.71
C MET A 184 0.55 11.88 -6.91
N GLY A 185 0.90 10.59 -6.95
CA GLY A 185 0.73 9.78 -8.15
C GLY A 185 1.93 9.90 -9.10
N CYS A 186 1.87 9.19 -10.22
CA CYS A 186 2.94 9.21 -11.21
C CYS A 186 2.38 9.40 -12.61
N PRO A 187 2.46 10.61 -13.21
CA PRO A 187 1.82 10.93 -14.48
C PRO A 187 2.44 10.20 -15.69
N VAL A 188 3.60 9.56 -15.50
CA VAL A 188 4.29 8.81 -16.56
C VAL A 188 4.30 7.29 -16.29
N ASN A 189 3.56 6.80 -15.30
CA ASN A 189 3.56 5.39 -14.87
C ASN A 189 4.98 4.82 -14.58
N GLY A 190 5.94 5.69 -14.28
CA GLY A 190 7.30 5.29 -13.93
C GLY A 190 7.35 4.55 -12.58
N LYS A 191 6.47 4.91 -11.62
CA LYS A 191 6.28 4.16 -10.39
C LYS A 191 5.49 2.88 -10.64
N GLN A 192 6.07 1.74 -10.32
CA GLN A 192 5.46 0.43 -10.50
C GLN A 192 4.55 0.08 -9.31
N ALA A 193 3.49 0.86 -9.13
CA ALA A 193 2.47 0.66 -8.11
C ALA A 193 1.46 -0.44 -8.53
N MET A 194 0.61 -0.90 -7.60
CA MET A 194 -0.33 -2.00 -7.87
C MET A 194 -1.31 -1.68 -9.00
N HIS A 195 -1.76 -0.42 -9.14
CA HIS A 195 -2.67 -0.01 -10.23
C HIS A 195 -2.00 0.00 -11.62
N VAL A 196 -0.68 -0.08 -11.69
CA VAL A 196 0.11 -0.16 -12.93
C VAL A 196 0.59 -1.59 -13.23
N THR A 197 0.61 -2.45 -12.21
CA THR A 197 1.23 -3.78 -12.27
C THR A 197 0.22 -4.90 -12.03
N TYR A 198 0.10 -5.36 -10.80
CA TYR A 198 -0.70 -6.55 -10.45
C TYR A 198 -2.20 -6.41 -10.74
N ILE A 199 -2.77 -5.23 -10.58
CA ILE A 199 -4.22 -5.03 -10.83
C ILE A 199 -4.55 -5.17 -12.31
N PRO A 200 -3.87 -4.49 -13.26
CA PRO A 200 -4.08 -4.72 -14.69
C PRO A 200 -3.86 -6.19 -15.11
N ASP A 201 -2.82 -6.85 -14.56
CA ASP A 201 -2.60 -8.28 -14.85
C ASP A 201 -3.78 -9.13 -14.38
N ALA A 202 -4.25 -8.90 -13.14
CA ALA A 202 -5.37 -9.64 -12.57
C ALA A 202 -6.68 -9.36 -13.31
N VAL A 203 -6.94 -8.12 -13.70
CA VAL A 203 -8.12 -7.75 -14.51
C VAL A 203 -8.06 -8.44 -15.87
N GLY A 204 -6.89 -8.47 -16.53
CA GLY A 204 -6.71 -9.23 -17.76
C GLY A 204 -7.01 -10.72 -17.60
N ALA A 205 -6.80 -11.29 -16.42
CA ALA A 205 -7.07 -12.68 -16.06
C ALA A 205 -8.47 -12.95 -15.45
N GLY A 206 -9.33 -11.93 -15.29
CA GLY A 206 -10.73 -12.09 -14.87
C GLY A 206 -11.11 -11.48 -13.53
N LEU A 207 -10.23 -10.66 -12.90
CA LEU A 207 -10.58 -9.93 -11.69
C LEU A 207 -11.65 -8.86 -11.96
N THR A 208 -12.72 -8.85 -11.17
CA THR A 208 -13.66 -7.72 -11.12
C THR A 208 -13.31 -6.84 -9.92
N VAL A 209 -13.10 -5.55 -10.17
CA VAL A 209 -12.83 -4.54 -9.14
C VAL A 209 -14.02 -3.57 -9.04
N TYR A 210 -14.61 -3.45 -7.87
CA TYR A 210 -15.55 -2.38 -7.55
C TYR A 210 -14.78 -1.26 -6.84
N ALA A 211 -14.40 -0.24 -7.59
CA ALA A 211 -13.80 0.98 -7.08
C ALA A 211 -14.88 1.94 -6.56
N ASN A 212 -14.51 2.90 -5.72
CA ASN A 212 -15.44 3.75 -4.98
C ASN A 212 -16.45 2.91 -4.18
N CYS A 213 -16.07 1.76 -3.68
CA CYS A 213 -16.93 0.82 -2.98
C CYS A 213 -16.37 0.51 -1.60
N ARG A 214 -16.96 1.13 -0.57
CA ARG A 214 -16.51 1.00 0.82
C ARG A 214 -17.18 -0.18 1.51
N ALA A 215 -16.38 -1.20 1.87
CA ALA A 215 -16.83 -2.30 2.70
C ALA A 215 -17.24 -1.79 4.10
N GLN A 216 -18.45 -2.11 4.50
CA GLN A 216 -19.01 -1.69 5.77
C GLN A 216 -18.88 -2.77 6.85
N ARG A 217 -19.19 -4.02 6.50
CA ARG A 217 -19.13 -5.16 7.43
C ARG A 217 -19.06 -6.49 6.70
N PHE A 218 -18.52 -7.48 7.39
CA PHE A 218 -18.72 -8.90 7.10
C PHE A 218 -20.00 -9.39 7.80
N GLU A 219 -20.80 -10.16 7.10
CA GLU A 219 -21.91 -10.93 7.68
C GLU A 219 -21.44 -12.35 7.91
N THR A 220 -21.75 -12.90 9.09
CA THR A 220 -21.32 -14.24 9.45
C THR A 220 -22.50 -15.10 9.86
N GLN A 221 -22.39 -16.40 9.61
CA GLN A 221 -23.25 -17.43 10.14
C GLN A 221 -22.36 -18.53 10.77
N GLY A 222 -22.38 -18.61 12.09
CA GLY A 222 -21.37 -19.40 12.83
C GLY A 222 -19.97 -18.89 12.53
N ASP A 223 -19.07 -19.78 12.17
CA ASP A 223 -17.66 -19.46 11.87
C ASP A 223 -17.39 -19.05 10.42
N ARG A 224 -18.42 -18.84 9.62
CA ARG A 224 -18.27 -18.54 8.19
C ARG A 224 -18.77 -17.16 7.86
N VAL A 225 -18.01 -16.44 7.03
CA VAL A 225 -18.49 -15.23 6.37
C VAL A 225 -19.44 -15.63 5.24
N THR A 226 -20.67 -15.10 5.26
CA THR A 226 -21.71 -15.38 4.26
C THR A 226 -21.88 -14.23 3.27
N ALA A 227 -21.59 -13.01 3.68
CA ALA A 227 -21.61 -11.86 2.79
C ALA A 227 -20.60 -10.77 3.22
N VAL A 228 -20.20 -9.96 2.26
CA VAL A 228 -19.49 -8.69 2.47
C VAL A 228 -20.43 -7.58 2.02
N HIS A 229 -20.84 -6.73 2.93
CA HIS A 229 -21.69 -5.59 2.63
C HIS A 229 -20.86 -4.34 2.41
N ALA A 230 -21.13 -3.63 1.33
CA ALA A 230 -20.46 -2.42 0.95
C ALA A 230 -21.45 -1.38 0.40
N VAL A 231 -21.00 -0.15 0.29
CA VAL A 231 -21.74 0.98 -0.26
C VAL A 231 -20.90 1.72 -1.28
N VAL A 232 -21.54 2.15 -2.36
CA VAL A 232 -20.88 2.96 -3.39
C VAL A 232 -20.72 4.41 -2.89
N MET A 233 -19.53 4.96 -3.09
CA MET A 233 -19.12 6.28 -2.63
C MET A 233 -19.02 7.26 -3.80
N GLU A 234 -19.37 8.51 -3.58
CA GLU A 234 -18.94 9.59 -4.48
C GLU A 234 -17.43 9.79 -4.34
N ASP A 235 -16.72 9.90 -5.44
CA ASP A 235 -15.26 9.91 -5.44
C ASP A 235 -14.67 11.08 -4.64
N ALA A 236 -14.99 12.31 -5.04
CA ALA A 236 -14.38 13.52 -4.48
C ALA A 236 -14.91 13.93 -3.10
N ARG A 237 -16.11 13.45 -2.70
CA ARG A 237 -16.82 13.97 -1.52
C ARG A 237 -16.86 13.04 -0.33
N ASN A 238 -16.33 11.81 -0.46
CA ASN A 238 -16.42 10.77 0.57
C ASN A 238 -17.87 10.58 1.11
N ARG A 239 -18.85 10.72 0.23
CA ARG A 239 -20.28 10.62 0.54
C ARG A 239 -20.85 9.34 -0.07
N GLU A 240 -21.71 8.65 0.67
CA GLU A 240 -22.43 7.49 0.18
C GLU A 240 -23.48 7.88 -0.87
N THR A 241 -23.54 7.14 -1.97
CA THR A 241 -24.58 7.33 -3.00
C THR A 241 -25.91 6.69 -2.62
N GLY A 242 -25.89 5.75 -1.66
CA GLY A 242 -27.04 4.91 -1.28
C GLY A 242 -27.10 3.58 -2.03
N VAL A 243 -26.32 3.40 -3.09
CA VAL A 243 -26.23 2.12 -3.83
C VAL A 243 -25.48 1.10 -2.98
N LYS A 244 -26.07 -0.07 -2.78
CA LYS A 244 -25.54 -1.16 -1.94
C LYS A 244 -24.86 -2.21 -2.82
N VAL A 245 -23.75 -2.75 -2.31
CA VAL A 245 -23.05 -3.86 -2.93
C VAL A 245 -22.98 -4.99 -1.91
N THR A 246 -23.51 -6.13 -2.26
CA THR A 246 -23.45 -7.36 -1.46
C THR A 246 -22.66 -8.40 -2.26
N ILE A 247 -21.56 -8.87 -1.71
CA ILE A 247 -20.76 -9.94 -2.29
C ILE A 247 -20.94 -11.18 -1.42
N ARG A 248 -21.26 -12.33 -2.04
CA ARG A 248 -21.41 -13.63 -1.36
C ARG A 248 -20.25 -14.55 -1.72
N PRO A 249 -19.13 -14.45 -1.00
CA PRO A 249 -17.93 -15.21 -1.29
C PRO A 249 -17.93 -16.56 -0.57
N LYS A 250 -17.15 -17.53 -1.11
CA LYS A 250 -16.74 -18.72 -0.33
C LYS A 250 -15.70 -18.37 0.73
N VAL A 251 -14.82 -17.39 0.41
CA VAL A 251 -13.78 -16.87 1.31
C VAL A 251 -13.74 -15.34 1.22
N ALA A 252 -13.74 -14.65 2.35
CA ALA A 252 -13.53 -13.21 2.43
C ALA A 252 -12.13 -12.89 2.98
N VAL A 253 -11.46 -11.92 2.36
CA VAL A 253 -10.10 -11.48 2.74
C VAL A 253 -10.12 -10.01 3.12
N SER A 254 -9.63 -9.68 4.31
CA SER A 254 -9.41 -8.30 4.74
C SER A 254 -8.00 -7.84 4.38
N SER A 255 -7.86 -7.02 3.35
CA SER A 255 -6.63 -6.37 2.89
C SER A 255 -6.71 -4.84 2.95
N ALA A 256 -7.58 -4.31 3.82
CA ALA A 256 -7.91 -2.89 3.92
C ALA A 256 -6.85 -2.05 4.70
N GLY A 257 -5.64 -2.57 4.86
CA GLY A 257 -4.53 -1.91 5.55
C GLY A 257 -4.61 -1.99 7.07
N ALA A 258 -3.56 -1.48 7.72
CA ALA A 258 -3.33 -1.65 9.16
C ALA A 258 -4.34 -0.90 10.06
N ILE A 259 -5.08 0.06 9.53
CA ILE A 259 -6.07 0.86 10.29
C ILE A 259 -7.50 0.48 9.89
N ASN A 260 -7.82 0.51 8.59
CA ASN A 260 -9.18 0.23 8.13
C ASN A 260 -9.54 -1.27 8.22
N GLY A 261 -8.55 -2.18 8.09
CA GLY A 261 -8.77 -3.62 8.25
C GLY A 261 -9.27 -3.99 9.66
N PRO A 262 -8.56 -3.65 10.73
CA PRO A 262 -9.07 -3.84 12.09
C PRO A 262 -10.40 -3.13 12.35
N ALA A 263 -10.60 -1.92 11.85
CA ALA A 263 -11.85 -1.20 11.99
C ALA A 263 -13.03 -1.94 11.32
N LEU A 264 -12.81 -2.56 10.16
CA LEU A 264 -13.79 -3.39 9.47
C LEU A 264 -14.13 -4.64 10.30
N LEU A 265 -13.14 -5.33 10.85
CA LEU A 265 -13.35 -6.50 11.71
C LEU A 265 -14.14 -6.14 12.97
N LEU A 266 -13.79 -5.04 13.64
CA LEU A 266 -14.51 -4.56 14.82
C LEU A 266 -15.97 -4.22 14.53
N ARG A 267 -16.25 -3.51 13.42
CA ARG A 267 -17.63 -3.23 12.99
C ARG A 267 -18.42 -4.49 12.66
N SER A 268 -17.71 -5.55 12.31
CA SER A 268 -18.32 -6.85 11.99
C SER A 268 -18.50 -7.76 13.20
N GLY A 269 -18.09 -7.32 14.40
CA GLY A 269 -18.12 -8.15 15.62
C GLY A 269 -17.07 -9.25 15.64
N LEU A 270 -16.02 -9.17 14.80
CA LEU A 270 -15.00 -10.21 14.61
C LEU A 270 -13.74 -9.92 15.46
N ASP A 271 -13.92 -9.78 16.77
CA ASP A 271 -12.80 -9.65 17.71
C ASP A 271 -12.91 -10.66 18.88
N HIS A 272 -12.90 -11.93 18.57
CA HIS A 272 -12.96 -13.00 19.57
C HIS A 272 -11.74 -13.03 20.52
N SER A 273 -10.60 -12.50 20.07
CA SER A 273 -9.37 -12.45 20.87
C SER A 273 -9.25 -11.21 21.75
N GLY A 274 -10.08 -10.19 21.53
CA GLY A 274 -9.96 -8.87 22.14
C GLY A 274 -8.68 -8.13 21.76
N ARG A 275 -8.01 -8.53 20.64
CA ARG A 275 -6.72 -7.98 20.20
C ARG A 275 -6.79 -7.15 18.91
N VAL A 276 -7.91 -7.22 18.20
CA VAL A 276 -8.07 -6.51 16.92
C VAL A 276 -7.93 -5.00 17.14
N GLY A 277 -7.09 -4.36 16.35
CA GLY A 277 -6.79 -2.92 16.44
C GLY A 277 -5.94 -2.50 17.63
N LYS A 278 -5.50 -3.44 18.49
CA LYS A 278 -4.59 -3.16 19.58
C LYS A 278 -3.14 -3.35 19.14
N ARG A 279 -2.21 -2.59 19.76
CA ARG A 279 -0.77 -2.61 19.43
C ARG A 279 -0.52 -2.20 17.97
N THR A 280 -1.19 -1.18 17.51
CA THR A 280 -0.89 -0.55 16.23
C THR A 280 0.45 0.18 16.34
N PHE A 281 1.38 -0.15 15.43
CA PHE A 281 2.66 0.54 15.32
C PHE A 281 2.62 1.41 14.07
N LEU A 282 3.12 2.63 14.21
CA LEU A 282 3.29 3.56 13.10
C LEU A 282 4.76 3.58 12.67
N HIS A 283 5.01 4.00 11.45
CA HIS A 283 6.33 4.35 10.94
C HIS A 283 6.47 5.89 10.98
N PRO A 284 6.81 6.49 12.14
CA PRO A 284 6.91 7.93 12.27
C PRO A 284 8.15 8.42 11.52
N VAL A 285 7.99 9.56 10.85
CA VAL A 285 9.09 10.25 10.19
C VAL A 285 9.24 11.61 10.81
N VAL A 286 10.48 11.96 11.18
CA VAL A 286 10.88 13.30 11.56
C VAL A 286 11.83 13.81 10.49
N VAL A 287 11.54 14.98 9.94
CA VAL A 287 12.40 15.62 8.95
C VAL A 287 13.14 16.76 9.65
N VAL A 288 14.45 16.63 9.75
CA VAL A 288 15.32 17.66 10.31
C VAL A 288 16.55 17.76 9.41
N GLY A 289 16.92 18.97 9.00
CA GLY A 289 18.13 19.21 8.26
C GLY A 289 18.42 20.71 8.18
N GLU A 290 19.67 21.07 8.41
CA GLU A 290 20.18 22.41 8.22
C GLU A 290 21.37 22.34 7.27
N TYR A 291 21.39 23.24 6.28
CA TYR A 291 22.45 23.32 5.29
C TYR A 291 22.94 24.76 5.21
N ALA A 292 24.23 24.93 5.06
CA ALA A 292 24.87 26.26 4.91
C ALA A 292 24.47 26.95 3.58
N GLU A 293 24.11 26.16 2.58
CA GLU A 293 23.76 26.67 1.26
C GLU A 293 22.40 26.11 0.81
N PRO A 294 21.64 26.84 -0.03
CA PRO A 294 20.38 26.36 -0.58
C PRO A 294 20.58 25.07 -1.37
N ILE A 295 19.79 24.04 -1.07
CA ILE A 295 19.76 22.79 -1.81
C ILE A 295 18.49 22.75 -2.65
N ASN A 296 18.64 22.63 -3.98
CA ASN A 296 17.51 22.36 -4.86
C ASN A 296 17.12 20.89 -4.74
N ALA A 297 15.97 20.62 -4.11
CA ALA A 297 15.45 19.28 -3.86
C ALA A 297 14.19 18.94 -4.67
N PHE A 298 13.80 19.78 -5.64
CA PHE A 298 12.54 19.64 -6.37
C PHE A 298 12.59 18.69 -7.57
N TYR A 299 13.61 17.83 -7.66
CA TYR A 299 13.75 16.86 -8.76
C TYR A 299 14.39 15.57 -8.25
N GLY A 300 14.26 14.53 -9.06
CA GLY A 300 14.90 13.24 -8.81
C GLY A 300 14.12 12.38 -7.83
N ALA A 301 14.74 11.28 -7.42
CA ALA A 301 14.16 10.39 -6.44
C ALA A 301 14.07 11.06 -5.07
N PRO A 302 12.89 11.13 -4.44
CA PRO A 302 12.76 11.73 -3.10
C PRO A 302 13.61 11.02 -2.06
N GLN A 303 13.74 9.69 -2.19
CA GLN A 303 14.56 8.84 -1.33
C GLN A 303 15.40 7.91 -2.21
N SER A 304 16.71 8.05 -2.17
CA SER A 304 17.66 7.26 -2.96
C SER A 304 18.87 6.80 -2.18
N VAL A 305 19.13 7.38 -1.02
CA VAL A 305 20.20 7.03 -0.08
C VAL A 305 19.59 6.83 1.30
N ALA A 306 20.11 5.86 2.05
CA ALA A 306 19.77 5.67 3.45
C ALA A 306 21.01 5.26 4.24
N SER A 307 21.02 5.55 5.55
CA SER A 307 21.94 4.95 6.51
C SER A 307 21.19 4.01 7.42
N HIS A 308 21.66 2.77 7.53
CA HIS A 308 21.13 1.76 8.43
C HIS A 308 21.95 1.60 9.71
N GLN A 309 22.86 2.54 9.98
CA GLN A 309 23.78 2.53 11.12
C GLN A 309 23.08 2.23 12.46
N PHE A 310 21.85 2.70 12.63
CA PHE A 310 21.11 2.62 13.88
C PHE A 310 19.94 1.64 13.85
N ILE A 311 19.80 0.85 12.79
CA ILE A 311 18.63 -0.03 12.62
C ILE A 311 18.68 -1.25 13.54
N ASP A 312 19.86 -1.72 13.91
CA ASP A 312 20.02 -2.87 14.79
C ASP A 312 20.07 -2.46 16.26
N ARG A 313 19.03 -2.83 17.00
CA ARG A 313 18.90 -2.62 18.45
C ARG A 313 18.73 -3.92 19.20
N GLY A 314 19.22 -5.03 18.63
CA GLY A 314 19.10 -6.38 19.16
C GLY A 314 17.98 -7.19 18.51
N ALA A 315 17.88 -8.47 18.87
CA ALA A 315 17.11 -9.50 18.15
C ALA A 315 15.63 -9.15 17.89
N SER A 316 14.99 -8.45 18.82
CA SER A 316 13.54 -8.15 18.76
C SER A 316 13.23 -6.66 18.54
N LYS A 317 14.25 -5.80 18.40
CA LYS A 317 14.06 -4.36 18.31
C LYS A 317 14.62 -3.84 16.99
N LEU A 318 13.82 -3.04 16.30
CA LEU A 318 14.28 -2.21 15.20
C LEU A 318 14.57 -0.80 15.75
N GLY A 319 15.70 -0.25 15.35
CA GLY A 319 16.00 1.15 15.52
C GLY A 319 15.43 1.98 14.38
N TYR A 320 16.02 3.13 14.16
CA TYR A 320 15.70 4.02 13.05
C TYR A 320 16.76 3.92 11.94
N PHE A 321 16.40 4.38 10.77
CA PHE A 321 17.34 4.66 9.68
C PHE A 321 17.24 6.14 9.29
N ILE A 322 18.25 6.63 8.67
CA ILE A 322 18.34 8.01 8.18
C ILE A 322 18.22 7.98 6.66
#